data_e05bec12fcef1a6ac35282e2873769cb
#
_entry.id   e05bec12fcef1a6ac35282e2873769cb
#
_cell.length_a   1.000
_cell.length_b   1.000
_cell.length_c   1.000
_cell.angle_alpha   90.00
_cell.angle_beta   90.00
_cell.angle_gamma   90.00
#
_symmetry.space_group_name_H-M   'P 1'
#
loop_
_entity.id
_entity.type
_entity.pdbx_description
1 polymer ?
#
loop_
_entity_poly.entity_id
_entity_poly.type
_entity_poly.pdbx_seq_one_letter_code
_entity_poly.pdbx_strand_id
1 'polypeptide(L)' 'MIHVFETKAPSLERAQELVGGLVEMVRSPTDPDIQVLVNEEGLLKGLPFNEEASKMCDTGIVGDAIILTGAAKWT' A
#
# COMPACT_ATOMS: atom_id res chain seq x y z
N MET A 1 -7.54 -5.67 -3.01
CA MET A 1 -7.17 -5.25 -4.38
C MET A 1 -5.84 -4.51 -4.35
N ILE A 2 -5.06 -4.64 -5.40
CA ILE A 2 -3.75 -4.00 -5.53
C ILE A 2 -3.84 -2.90 -6.58
N HIS A 3 -3.33 -1.71 -6.25
CA HIS A 3 -3.24 -0.58 -7.18
C HIS A 3 -1.76 -0.28 -7.41
N VAL A 4 -1.29 -0.33 -8.65
CA VAL A 4 0.13 -0.15 -8.96
C VAL A 4 0.37 1.17 -9.68
N PHE A 5 1.34 1.95 -9.21
CA PHE A 5 1.79 3.18 -9.84
C PHE A 5 3.29 3.06 -10.12
N GLU A 6 3.68 3.32 -11.36
CA GLU A 6 5.05 3.12 -11.81
C GLU A 6 5.75 4.40 -12.27
N THR A 7 4.99 5.35 -12.81
CA THR A 7 5.56 6.54 -13.44
C THR A 7 5.20 7.85 -12.74
N LYS A 8 4.02 7.92 -12.12
CA LYS A 8 3.57 9.13 -11.47
C LYS A 8 3.00 8.79 -10.10
N ALA A 9 3.54 9.41 -9.06
CA ALA A 9 3.07 9.20 -7.71
C ALA A 9 1.63 9.69 -7.54
N PRO A 10 0.77 8.92 -6.87
CA PRO A 10 -0.55 9.44 -6.51
C PRO A 10 -0.40 10.53 -5.45
N SER A 11 -1.35 11.46 -5.43
CA SER A 11 -1.40 12.43 -4.33
C SER A 11 -1.79 11.72 -3.04
N LEU A 12 -1.53 12.36 -1.91
CA LEU A 12 -1.98 11.83 -0.62
C LEU A 12 -3.48 11.62 -0.61
N GLU A 13 -4.24 12.59 -1.15
CA GLU A 13 -5.70 12.49 -1.22
C GLU A 13 -6.15 11.27 -2.02
N ARG A 14 -5.52 11.05 -3.18
CA ARG A 14 -5.85 9.90 -4.01
C ARG A 14 -5.53 8.58 -3.31
N ALA A 15 -4.38 8.52 -2.65
CA ALA A 15 -3.99 7.34 -1.90
C ALA A 15 -4.99 7.05 -0.78
N GLN A 16 -5.42 8.09 -0.06
CA GLN A 16 -6.42 7.93 1.00
C GLN A 16 -7.75 7.43 0.46
N GLU A 17 -8.17 7.91 -0.71
CA GLU A 17 -9.38 7.41 -1.35
C GLU A 17 -9.26 5.91 -1.67
N LEU A 18 -8.13 5.51 -2.23
CA LEU A 18 -7.92 4.12 -2.66
C LEU A 18 -7.88 3.15 -1.49
N VAL A 19 -7.28 3.53 -0.37
CA VAL A 19 -7.22 2.64 0.80
C VAL A 19 -8.39 2.84 1.76
N GLY A 20 -9.17 3.88 1.57
CA GLY A 20 -10.36 4.13 2.37
C GLY A 20 -10.09 4.78 3.73
N GLY A 21 -9.02 5.54 3.86
CA GLY A 21 -8.67 6.22 5.10
C GLY A 21 -7.23 6.67 5.13
N LEU A 22 -6.70 6.90 6.32
CA LEU A 22 -5.31 7.31 6.49
C LEU A 22 -4.36 6.24 5.96
N VAL A 23 -3.27 6.68 5.34
CA VAL A 23 -2.29 5.76 4.74
C VAL A 23 -1.10 5.55 5.66
N GLU A 24 -0.57 4.34 5.62
CA GLU A 24 0.68 3.98 6.26
C GLU A 24 1.58 3.34 5.22
N MET A 25 2.87 3.70 5.22
CA MET A 25 3.82 3.08 4.32
C MET A 25 4.46 1.87 4.98
N VAL A 26 4.39 0.73 4.30
CA VAL A 26 5.04 -0.50 4.74
C VAL A 26 6.09 -0.85 3.69
N ARG A 27 7.30 -1.13 4.13
CA ARG A 27 8.38 -1.48 3.21
C ARG A 27 8.46 -2.99 3.05
N SER A 28 8.72 -3.42 1.80
CA SER A 28 8.95 -4.83 1.53
C SER A 28 10.34 -5.23 2.02
N PRO A 29 10.48 -6.27 2.84
CA PRO A 29 11.81 -6.71 3.29
C PRO A 29 12.61 -7.38 2.19
N THR A 30 11.96 -7.84 1.12
CA THR A 30 12.62 -8.55 0.02
C THR A 30 12.86 -7.67 -1.20
N ASP A 31 12.17 -6.54 -1.31
CA ASP A 31 12.31 -5.64 -2.45
C ASP A 31 12.33 -4.20 -1.95
N PRO A 32 13.53 -3.62 -1.70
CA PRO A 32 13.64 -2.26 -1.20
C PRO A 32 13.27 -1.19 -2.22
N ASP A 33 13.06 -1.57 -3.48
CA ASP A 33 12.71 -0.62 -4.54
C ASP A 33 11.21 -0.32 -4.60
N ILE A 34 10.40 -1.02 -3.84
CA ILE A 34 8.97 -0.76 -3.81
C ILE A 34 8.54 -0.14 -2.49
N GLN A 35 7.49 0.67 -2.56
CA GLN A 35 6.81 1.20 -1.39
C GLN A 35 5.39 0.68 -1.42
N VAL A 36 4.86 0.28 -0.27
CA VAL A 36 3.50 -0.24 -0.15
C VAL A 36 2.71 0.68 0.77
N LEU A 37 1.60 1.20 0.30
CA LEU A 37 0.72 2.05 1.09
C LEU A 37 -0.54 1.28 1.45
N VAL A 38 -0.91 1.31 2.71
CA VAL A 38 -2.06 0.56 3.22
C VAL A 38 -2.88 1.46 4.14
N ASN A 39 -4.09 1.01 4.48
CA ASN A 39 -4.91 1.72 5.45
C ASN A 39 -4.31 1.55 6.84
N GLU A 40 -3.97 2.65 7.49
CA GLU A 40 -3.37 2.65 8.82
C GLU A 40 -4.24 1.95 9.87
N GLU A 41 -5.55 2.01 9.70
CA GLU A 41 -6.51 1.45 10.65
C GLU A 41 -7.22 0.21 10.11
N GLY A 42 -6.62 -0.46 9.13
CA GLY A 42 -7.28 -1.58 8.46
C GLY A 42 -7.72 -2.69 9.38
N LEU A 43 -6.90 -3.05 10.37
CA LEU A 43 -7.25 -4.11 11.32
C LEU A 43 -8.42 -3.67 12.21
N LEU A 44 -8.42 -2.42 12.66
CA LEU A 44 -9.50 -1.90 13.49
C LEU A 44 -10.83 -1.85 12.74
N LYS A 45 -10.77 -1.60 11.43
CA LYS A 45 -11.95 -1.53 10.57
C LYS A 45 -12.42 -2.90 10.07
N GLY A 46 -11.67 -3.94 10.37
CA GLY A 46 -12.03 -5.29 9.93
C GLY A 46 -11.96 -5.49 8.43
N LEU A 47 -11.03 -4.80 7.76
CA LEU A 47 -10.88 -4.93 6.31
C LEU A 47 -10.41 -6.35 5.95
N PRO A 48 -10.78 -6.85 4.74
CA PRO A 48 -10.43 -8.21 4.34
C PRO A 48 -8.92 -8.38 4.14
N PHE A 49 -8.44 -9.58 4.40
CA PHE A 49 -7.03 -9.93 4.21
C PHE A 49 -6.62 -9.77 2.75
N ASN A 50 -5.48 -9.12 2.52
CA ASN A 50 -4.92 -8.92 1.18
C ASN A 50 -3.72 -9.86 1.02
N GLU A 51 -3.95 -10.99 0.39
CA GLU A 51 -2.93 -12.04 0.28
C GLU A 51 -1.71 -11.59 -0.50
N GLU A 52 -1.90 -10.90 -1.63
CA GLU A 52 -0.80 -10.44 -2.47
C GLU A 52 0.09 -9.43 -1.75
N ALA A 53 -0.53 -8.42 -1.13
CA ALA A 53 0.22 -7.41 -0.40
C ALA A 53 0.93 -8.02 0.81
N SER A 54 0.30 -8.98 1.47
CA SER A 54 0.88 -9.65 2.63
C SER A 54 2.13 -10.43 2.25
N LYS A 55 2.13 -11.07 1.09
CA LYS A 55 3.31 -11.79 0.59
C LYS A 55 4.44 -10.81 0.26
N MET A 56 4.12 -9.69 -0.36
CA MET A 56 5.11 -8.67 -0.72
C MET A 56 5.80 -8.08 0.50
N CYS A 57 5.05 -7.90 1.58
CA CYS A 57 5.55 -7.23 2.79
C CYS A 57 6.01 -8.22 3.87
N ASP A 58 5.82 -9.51 3.65
CA ASP A 58 6.13 -10.57 4.64
C ASP A 58 5.48 -10.28 5.99
N THR A 59 4.26 -9.75 5.96
CA THR A 59 3.47 -9.45 7.14
C THR A 59 2.00 -9.40 6.75
N GLY A 60 1.09 -9.48 7.71
CA GLY A 60 -0.34 -9.44 7.43
C GLY A 60 -0.79 -8.05 7.00
N ILE A 61 -1.30 -7.94 5.78
CA ILE A 61 -1.87 -6.71 5.24
C ILE A 61 -3.36 -6.94 4.99
N VAL A 62 -4.19 -5.98 5.39
CA VAL A 62 -5.63 -6.03 5.18
C VAL A 62 -6.08 -4.81 4.37
N GLY A 63 -7.14 -4.97 3.59
CA GLY A 63 -7.68 -3.92 2.74
C GLY A 63 -6.91 -3.76 1.45
N ASP A 64 -7.26 -2.71 0.70
CA ASP A 64 -6.57 -2.38 -0.55
C ASP A 64 -5.16 -1.89 -0.26
N ALA A 65 -4.24 -2.21 -1.15
CA ALA A 65 -2.85 -1.77 -1.03
C ALA A 65 -2.42 -1.06 -2.32
N ILE A 66 -1.54 -0.08 -2.17
CA ILE A 66 -0.98 0.66 -3.29
C ILE A 66 0.50 0.32 -3.39
N ILE A 67 0.96 -0.07 -4.57
CA ILE A 67 2.36 -0.38 -4.81
C ILE A 67 2.97 0.76 -5.63
N LEU A 68 4.00 1.38 -5.10
CA LEU A 68 4.71 2.47 -5.78
C LEU A 68 6.10 1.98 -6.19
N THR A 69 6.40 2.13 -7.48
CA THR A 69 7.70 1.73 -8.02
C THR A 69 8.26 2.83 -8.91
N GLY A 70 9.56 2.78 -9.18
CA GLY A 70 10.20 3.71 -10.11
C GLY A 70 9.97 5.17 -9.74
N ALA A 71 9.51 5.96 -10.70
CA ALA A 71 9.28 7.39 -10.53
C ALA A 71 8.04 7.70 -9.68
N ALA A 72 7.21 6.71 -9.39
CA ALA A 72 5.99 6.92 -8.59
C ALA A 72 6.24 6.83 -7.09
N LYS A 73 7.44 6.52 -6.66
CA LYS A 73 7.74 6.41 -5.21
C LYS A 73 7.61 7.77 -4.53
N TRP A 74 7.11 7.74 -3.30
CA TRP A 74 7.06 8.94 -2.46
C TRP A 74 8.44 9.17 -1.84
N THR A 75 8.86 10.40 -1.79
CA THR A 75 10.14 10.79 -1.18
C THR A 75 9.95 11.39 0.20
#